data_47ca7c3aaa8c5b0f8c001a1dff18d5a8
#
_entry.id   47ca7c3aaa8c5b0f8c001a1dff18d5a8
#
_cell.length_a   1.000
_cell.length_b   1.000
_cell.length_c   1.000
_cell.angle_alpha   90.00
_cell.angle_beta   90.00
_cell.angle_gamma   90.00
#
_symmetry.space_group_name_H-M   'P 1'
#
loop_
_entity.id
_entity.type
_entity.pdbx_description
1 polymer ?
#
loop_
_entity_poly.entity_id
_entity_poly.type
_entity_poly.pdbx_seq_one_letter_code
_entity_poly.pdbx_strand_id
1 'polypeptide(L)'
;ENAPGHQVAHRSVVIDMTDGLQLRDLIEREKPYCVVPEIEAIRTEVLLEVELQGQTVIPSARAANLTMNRDRIRDLAASELGLRTARYAYASSAEELAAAAVPLGWPVVVKPVMSSSGKGQSVVEGPAEINAAWEAAMAGARGSGARVIVEEFLRFEQEITLLTVKQWAGATLFCPPIGHIQERGDYQCSWQPAHLDWDQLAAAQSMARAVTDNLGGAGLFGV
;
A
#
# COMPACT_ATOMS: atom_id res chain seq x y z
N GLU A 1 9.94 19.83 6.77
CA GLU A 1 10.62 20.51 7.88
C GLU A 1 9.91 20.21 9.20
N ASN A 2 10.67 20.18 10.29
CA ASN A 2 10.13 19.96 11.64
C ASN A 2 9.33 18.66 11.84
N ALA A 3 9.71 17.59 11.15
CA ALA A 3 9.10 16.27 11.37
C ALA A 3 9.40 15.75 12.78
N PRO A 4 8.47 14.99 13.42
CA PRO A 4 8.69 14.46 14.77
C PRO A 4 9.99 13.67 14.93
N GLY A 5 10.37 12.91 13.91
CA GLY A 5 11.64 12.15 13.89
C GLY A 5 12.88 13.00 14.02
N HIS A 6 12.85 14.26 13.56
CA HIS A 6 13.99 15.18 13.69
C HIS A 6 14.33 15.49 15.14
N GLN A 7 13.34 15.45 16.04
CA GLN A 7 13.52 15.78 17.45
C GLN A 7 14.26 14.70 18.25
N VAL A 8 14.24 13.47 17.76
CA VAL A 8 14.86 12.31 18.42
C VAL A 8 16.05 11.74 17.64
N ALA A 9 16.26 12.20 16.42
CA ALA A 9 17.38 11.77 15.58
C ALA A 9 18.68 12.42 16.03
N HIS A 10 19.81 11.69 15.95
CA HIS A 10 21.14 12.26 16.18
C HIS A 10 21.48 13.36 15.16
N ARG A 11 21.01 13.21 13.93
CA ARG A 11 21.13 14.19 12.85
C ARG A 11 19.87 14.17 12.00
N SER A 12 19.50 15.28 11.45
CA SER A 12 18.38 15.40 10.52
C SER A 12 18.77 16.24 9.32
N VAL A 13 18.25 15.87 8.16
CA VAL A 13 18.46 16.60 6.91
C VAL A 13 17.12 16.79 6.23
N VAL A 14 16.86 17.98 5.74
CA VAL A 14 15.66 18.30 4.96
C VAL A 14 16.02 18.27 3.49
N ILE A 15 15.41 17.36 2.75
CA ILE A 15 15.52 17.24 1.29
C ILE A 15 14.13 17.03 0.68
N ASP A 16 14.02 17.17 -0.62
CA ASP A 16 12.92 16.59 -1.37
C ASP A 16 13.23 15.12 -1.66
N MET A 17 12.59 14.20 -0.92
CA MET A 17 12.80 12.75 -1.10
C MET A 17 12.26 12.22 -2.42
N THR A 18 11.46 12.99 -3.16
CA THR A 18 11.01 12.65 -4.51
C THR A 18 12.02 13.06 -5.58
N ASP A 19 12.99 13.91 -5.23
CA ASP A 19 14.16 14.23 -6.05
C ASP A 19 15.21 13.11 -5.89
N GLY A 20 15.37 12.31 -6.95
CA GLY A 20 16.29 11.18 -6.93
C GLY A 20 17.75 11.55 -6.73
N LEU A 21 18.18 12.72 -7.20
CA LEU A 21 19.57 13.19 -7.02
C LEU A 21 19.84 13.54 -5.56
N GLN A 22 18.97 14.35 -4.94
CA GLN A 22 19.10 14.71 -3.54
C GLN A 22 19.08 13.48 -2.61
N LEU A 23 18.18 12.52 -2.90
CA LEU A 23 18.09 11.29 -2.12
C LEU A 23 19.36 10.44 -2.24
N ARG A 24 19.88 10.26 -3.45
CA ARG A 24 21.12 9.51 -3.71
C ARG A 24 22.31 10.17 -3.01
N ASP A 25 22.51 11.47 -3.23
CA ASP A 25 23.61 12.23 -2.63
C ASP A 25 23.59 12.15 -1.10
N LEU A 26 22.39 12.17 -0.49
CA LEU A 26 22.23 12.01 0.94
C LEU A 26 22.70 10.61 1.40
N ILE A 27 22.21 9.55 0.75
CA ILE A 27 22.58 8.16 1.11
C ILE A 27 24.09 7.95 0.94
N GLU A 28 24.68 8.41 -0.15
CA GLU A 28 26.11 8.27 -0.42
C GLU A 28 26.99 9.06 0.58
N ARG A 29 26.54 10.24 0.99
CA ARG A 29 27.24 11.06 1.98
C ARG A 29 27.17 10.48 3.38
N GLU A 30 25.98 10.04 3.81
CA GLU A 30 25.75 9.56 5.16
C GLU A 30 26.21 8.11 5.36
N LYS A 31 26.28 7.31 4.30
CA LYS A 31 26.70 5.88 4.31
C LYS A 31 26.02 5.11 5.44
N PRO A 32 24.68 5.13 5.52
CA PRO A 32 23.98 4.49 6.63
C PRO A 32 24.19 2.97 6.61
N TYR A 33 24.14 2.35 7.79
CA TYR A 33 24.14 0.87 7.90
C TYR A 33 22.94 0.27 7.16
N CYS A 34 21.77 0.88 7.31
CA CYS A 34 20.58 0.53 6.54
C CYS A 34 19.72 1.78 6.28
N VAL A 35 18.95 1.72 5.18
CA VAL A 35 17.91 2.69 4.85
C VAL A 35 16.55 2.07 5.20
N VAL A 36 15.73 2.79 5.96
CA VAL A 36 14.37 2.35 6.32
C VAL A 36 13.37 3.36 5.74
N PRO A 37 12.81 3.08 4.55
CA PRO A 37 11.77 3.93 3.97
C PRO A 37 10.47 3.79 4.77
N GLU A 38 9.92 4.91 5.20
CA GLU A 38 8.69 4.95 6.00
C GLU A 38 7.59 5.72 5.28
N ILE A 39 7.93 6.79 4.59
CA ILE A 39 6.96 7.67 3.93
C ILE A 39 6.75 7.28 2.47
N GLU A 40 5.50 7.43 1.97
CA GLU A 40 5.15 7.08 0.58
C GLU A 40 5.74 8.03 -0.46
N ALA A 41 6.04 9.29 -0.07
CA ALA A 41 6.61 10.29 -0.96
C ALA A 41 8.14 10.19 -1.00
N ILE A 42 8.66 9.10 -1.57
CA ILE A 42 10.09 8.85 -1.76
C ILE A 42 10.34 8.26 -3.15
N ARG A 43 11.48 8.58 -3.75
CA ARG A 43 11.91 8.04 -5.04
C ARG A 43 12.41 6.60 -4.88
N THR A 44 11.50 5.65 -4.97
CA THR A 44 11.80 4.22 -4.75
C THR A 44 12.75 3.63 -5.78
N GLU A 45 12.85 4.22 -6.99
CA GLU A 45 13.81 3.82 -8.00
C GLU A 45 15.25 3.99 -7.52
N VAL A 46 15.53 5.07 -6.78
CA VAL A 46 16.85 5.28 -6.17
C VAL A 46 17.14 4.21 -5.11
N LEU A 47 16.13 3.81 -4.33
CA LEU A 47 16.31 2.73 -3.34
C LEU A 47 16.69 1.42 -4.03
N LEU A 48 16.06 1.09 -5.18
CA LEU A 48 16.42 -0.10 -5.98
C LEU A 48 17.87 -0.02 -6.47
N GLU A 49 18.30 1.13 -6.95
CA GLU A 49 19.66 1.32 -7.44
C GLU A 49 20.71 1.18 -6.34
N VAL A 50 20.51 1.83 -5.19
CA VAL A 50 21.47 1.74 -4.07
C VAL A 50 21.48 0.36 -3.43
N GLU A 51 20.36 -0.35 -3.41
CA GLU A 51 20.29 -1.75 -2.95
C GLU A 51 21.09 -2.67 -3.86
N LEU A 52 21.02 -2.50 -5.18
CA LEU A 52 21.87 -3.22 -6.15
C LEU A 52 23.38 -2.93 -5.96
N GLN A 53 23.72 -1.76 -5.41
CA GLN A 53 25.09 -1.37 -5.07
C GLN A 53 25.55 -1.89 -3.69
N GLY A 54 24.70 -2.64 -3.00
CA GLY A 54 25.01 -3.26 -1.71
C GLY A 54 24.54 -2.48 -0.48
N GLN A 55 23.80 -1.39 -0.64
CA GLN A 55 23.16 -0.71 0.48
C GLN A 55 22.00 -1.55 1.01
N THR A 56 22.00 -1.83 2.31
CA THR A 56 20.86 -2.51 2.94
C THR A 56 19.65 -1.58 3.00
N VAL A 57 18.51 -2.06 2.51
CA VAL A 57 17.21 -1.38 2.56
C VAL A 57 16.19 -2.29 3.25
N ILE A 58 15.48 -1.81 4.25
CA ILE A 58 14.52 -2.59 5.06
C ILE A 58 13.23 -1.78 5.26
N PRO A 59 12.07 -2.23 4.74
CA PRO A 59 11.87 -3.41 3.87
C PRO A 59 12.63 -3.25 2.56
N SER A 60 12.80 -4.33 1.80
CA SER A 60 13.56 -4.28 0.54
C SER A 60 13.07 -3.14 -0.36
N ALA A 61 13.97 -2.60 -1.19
CA ALA A 61 13.59 -1.53 -2.12
C ALA A 61 12.47 -1.98 -3.07
N ARG A 62 12.44 -3.27 -3.47
CA ARG A 62 11.33 -3.87 -4.20
C ARG A 62 10.03 -3.80 -3.39
N ALA A 63 10.06 -4.17 -2.12
CA ALA A 63 8.87 -4.11 -1.26
C ALA A 63 8.36 -2.67 -1.14
N ALA A 64 9.23 -1.71 -0.86
CA ALA A 64 8.87 -0.29 -0.80
C ALA A 64 8.24 0.18 -2.13
N ASN A 65 8.83 -0.16 -3.27
CA ASN A 65 8.32 0.23 -4.59
C ASN A 65 6.93 -0.36 -4.89
N LEU A 66 6.70 -1.64 -4.54
CA LEU A 66 5.43 -2.30 -4.79
C LEU A 66 4.33 -1.80 -3.84
N THR A 67 4.62 -1.70 -2.54
CA THR A 67 3.60 -1.35 -1.54
C THR A 67 3.18 0.12 -1.58
N MET A 68 4.05 1.00 -2.07
CA MET A 68 3.72 2.41 -2.27
C MET A 68 2.81 2.66 -3.49
N ASN A 69 2.65 1.68 -4.36
CA ASN A 69 1.82 1.75 -5.56
C ASN A 69 0.67 0.74 -5.45
N ARG A 70 -0.55 1.23 -5.23
CA ARG A 70 -1.74 0.38 -5.03
C ARG A 70 -2.02 -0.53 -6.21
N ASP A 71 -1.78 -0.08 -7.43
CA ASP A 71 -1.92 -0.89 -8.64
C ASP A 71 -0.91 -2.03 -8.67
N ARG A 72 0.35 -1.76 -8.39
CA ARG A 72 1.42 -2.76 -8.42
C ARG A 72 1.22 -3.86 -7.39
N ILE A 73 0.89 -3.50 -6.15
CA ILE A 73 0.64 -4.52 -5.11
C ILE A 73 -0.65 -5.30 -5.38
N ARG A 74 -1.66 -4.66 -5.99
CA ARG A 74 -2.90 -5.34 -6.41
C ARG A 74 -2.62 -6.34 -7.52
N ASP A 75 -1.88 -5.94 -8.55
CA ASP A 75 -1.53 -6.80 -9.67
C ASP A 75 -0.63 -7.95 -9.23
N LEU A 76 0.32 -7.71 -8.33
CA LEU A 76 1.11 -8.76 -7.68
C LEU A 76 0.19 -9.79 -7.01
N ALA A 77 -0.71 -9.35 -6.15
CA ALA A 77 -1.58 -10.26 -5.40
C ALA A 77 -2.54 -11.05 -6.31
N ALA A 78 -3.23 -10.35 -7.22
CA ALA A 78 -4.27 -10.94 -8.04
C ALA A 78 -3.72 -11.71 -9.25
N SER A 79 -2.78 -11.11 -10.00
CA SER A 79 -2.37 -11.62 -11.31
C SER A 79 -1.13 -12.50 -11.24
N GLU A 80 -0.13 -12.13 -10.41
CA GLU A 80 1.11 -12.91 -10.31
C GLU A 80 0.98 -14.06 -9.30
N LEU A 81 0.36 -13.79 -8.14
CA LEU A 81 0.24 -14.78 -7.06
C LEU A 81 -1.10 -15.55 -7.10
N GLY A 82 -2.06 -15.12 -7.92
CA GLY A 82 -3.36 -15.76 -8.05
C GLY A 82 -4.19 -15.73 -6.76
N LEU A 83 -3.94 -14.75 -5.88
CA LEU A 83 -4.66 -14.63 -4.63
C LEU A 83 -6.07 -14.08 -4.85
N ARG A 84 -7.00 -14.49 -4.02
CA ARG A 84 -8.36 -13.98 -4.04
C ARG A 84 -8.38 -12.51 -3.64
N THR A 85 -8.80 -11.64 -4.55
CA THR A 85 -9.01 -10.21 -4.31
C THR A 85 -10.40 -9.80 -4.80
N ALA A 86 -10.85 -8.60 -4.47
CA ALA A 86 -11.98 -8.00 -5.16
C ALA A 86 -11.69 -7.92 -6.67
N ARG A 87 -12.71 -8.09 -7.52
CA ARG A 87 -12.59 -7.80 -8.95
C ARG A 87 -12.32 -6.31 -9.12
N TYR A 88 -11.44 -5.97 -10.02
CA TYR A 88 -11.02 -4.58 -10.20
C TYR A 88 -10.67 -4.27 -11.66
N ALA A 89 -10.64 -2.98 -11.94
CA ALA A 89 -10.10 -2.44 -13.20
C ALA A 89 -9.44 -1.08 -12.93
N TYR A 90 -8.67 -0.60 -13.88
CA TYR A 90 -8.06 0.72 -13.84
C TYR A 90 -8.73 1.65 -14.83
N ALA A 91 -8.71 2.96 -14.52
CA ALA A 91 -9.21 3.99 -15.40
C ALA A 91 -8.35 5.25 -15.30
N SER A 92 -8.16 5.93 -16.44
CA SER A 92 -7.39 7.16 -16.57
C SER A 92 -8.24 8.35 -17.01
N SER A 93 -9.55 8.15 -17.10
CA SER A 93 -10.56 9.19 -17.33
C SER A 93 -11.91 8.80 -16.70
N ALA A 94 -12.81 9.74 -16.59
CA ALA A 94 -14.17 9.47 -16.08
C ALA A 94 -14.96 8.53 -17.02
N GLU A 95 -14.73 8.63 -18.32
CA GLU A 95 -15.35 7.76 -19.33
C GLU A 95 -14.85 6.32 -19.20
N GLU A 96 -13.53 6.14 -19.03
CA GLU A 96 -12.95 4.82 -18.77
C GLU A 96 -13.44 4.25 -17.45
N LEU A 97 -13.58 5.09 -16.40
CA LEU A 97 -14.12 4.69 -15.11
C LEU A 97 -15.56 4.18 -15.24
N ALA A 98 -16.39 4.92 -15.98
CA ALA A 98 -17.77 4.51 -16.25
C ALA A 98 -17.82 3.14 -16.95
N ALA A 99 -17.01 2.95 -17.99
CA ALA A 99 -16.94 1.69 -18.73
C ALA A 99 -16.43 0.53 -17.86
N ALA A 100 -15.41 0.78 -17.02
CA ALA A 100 -14.81 -0.20 -16.14
C ALA A 100 -15.73 -0.64 -14.98
N ALA A 101 -16.61 0.24 -14.51
CA ALA A 101 -17.55 -0.06 -13.42
C ALA A 101 -18.67 -1.03 -13.85
N VAL A 102 -19.13 -0.95 -15.11
CA VAL A 102 -20.26 -1.75 -15.60
C VAL A 102 -20.09 -3.26 -15.37
N PRO A 103 -18.96 -3.91 -15.75
CA PRO A 103 -18.80 -5.35 -15.55
C PRO A 103 -18.61 -5.75 -14.08
N LEU A 104 -18.24 -4.81 -13.20
CA LEU A 104 -18.09 -5.07 -11.78
C LEU A 104 -19.44 -5.13 -11.05
N GLY A 105 -20.44 -4.43 -11.59
CA GLY A 105 -21.75 -4.24 -10.95
C GLY A 105 -21.72 -3.11 -9.92
N TRP A 106 -22.90 -2.72 -9.43
CA TRP A 106 -23.05 -1.64 -8.47
C TRP A 106 -23.42 -2.18 -7.08
N PRO A 107 -22.97 -1.53 -5.99
CA PRO A 107 -22.04 -0.40 -5.97
C PRO A 107 -20.60 -0.81 -6.29
N VAL A 108 -19.75 0.18 -6.61
CA VAL A 108 -18.31 0.02 -6.77
C VAL A 108 -17.55 0.96 -5.83
N VAL A 109 -16.28 0.63 -5.57
CA VAL A 109 -15.37 1.50 -4.81
C VAL A 109 -14.34 2.09 -5.76
N VAL A 110 -14.23 3.41 -5.79
CA VAL A 110 -13.24 4.14 -6.59
C VAL A 110 -12.17 4.70 -5.66
N LYS A 111 -10.90 4.45 -5.99
CA LYS A 111 -9.75 4.89 -5.19
C LYS A 111 -8.66 5.45 -6.09
N PRO A 112 -7.98 6.55 -5.74
CA PRO A 112 -6.73 6.92 -6.42
C PRO A 112 -5.69 5.79 -6.28
N VAL A 113 -4.88 5.58 -7.30
CA VAL A 113 -3.77 4.59 -7.24
C VAL A 113 -2.79 4.97 -6.14
N MET A 114 -2.51 6.25 -5.96
CA MET A 114 -1.64 6.75 -4.90
C MET A 114 -2.40 7.75 -4.02
N SER A 115 -2.68 7.35 -2.79
CA SER A 115 -3.29 8.22 -1.76
C SER A 115 -3.02 7.65 -0.37
N SER A 116 -3.17 8.46 0.67
CA SER A 116 -3.08 8.02 2.07
C SER A 116 -4.39 8.29 2.81
N SER A 117 -4.66 7.52 3.86
CA SER A 117 -5.81 7.72 4.77
C SER A 117 -7.15 7.81 4.05
N GLY A 118 -7.38 6.97 3.02
CA GLY A 118 -8.64 6.93 2.30
C GLY A 118 -9.01 8.18 1.50
N LYS A 119 -8.11 9.17 1.39
CA LYS A 119 -8.39 10.42 0.66
C LYS A 119 -8.71 10.12 -0.81
N GLY A 120 -9.79 10.72 -1.31
CA GLY A 120 -10.28 10.51 -2.67
C GLY A 120 -10.96 9.18 -2.91
N GLN A 121 -11.20 8.37 -1.87
CA GLN A 121 -11.98 7.15 -2.00
C GLN A 121 -13.48 7.47 -1.96
N SER A 122 -14.25 6.82 -2.85
CA SER A 122 -15.70 6.95 -2.92
C SER A 122 -16.36 5.58 -3.11
N VAL A 123 -17.48 5.37 -2.46
CA VAL A 123 -18.45 4.32 -2.85
C VAL A 123 -19.41 4.95 -3.83
N VAL A 124 -19.65 4.29 -4.95
CA VAL A 124 -20.44 4.79 -6.09
C VAL A 124 -21.60 3.84 -6.29
N GLU A 125 -22.81 4.32 -6.05
CA GLU A 125 -24.03 3.52 -6.11
C GLU A 125 -24.54 3.32 -7.53
N GLY A 126 -24.15 4.18 -8.47
CA GLY A 126 -24.60 4.09 -9.85
C GLY A 126 -23.90 5.06 -10.79
N PRO A 127 -24.23 4.99 -12.11
CA PRO A 127 -23.53 5.74 -13.15
C PRO A 127 -23.58 7.26 -12.99
N ALA A 128 -24.60 7.79 -12.34
CA ALA A 128 -24.77 9.23 -12.14
C ALA A 128 -23.67 9.85 -11.25
N GLU A 129 -23.03 9.04 -10.40
CA GLU A 129 -22.03 9.50 -9.44
C GLU A 129 -20.58 9.41 -9.95
N ILE A 130 -20.36 8.83 -11.13
CA ILE A 130 -19.02 8.56 -11.67
C ILE A 130 -18.17 9.83 -11.78
N ASN A 131 -18.73 10.93 -12.31
CA ASN A 131 -17.96 12.16 -12.48
C ASN A 131 -17.54 12.75 -11.13
N ALA A 132 -18.43 12.76 -10.16
CA ALA A 132 -18.12 13.22 -8.80
C ALA A 132 -17.04 12.34 -8.12
N ALA A 133 -17.13 11.02 -8.29
CA ALA A 133 -16.14 10.09 -7.78
C ALA A 133 -14.76 10.27 -8.43
N TRP A 134 -14.74 10.51 -9.76
CA TRP A 134 -13.51 10.82 -10.48
C TRP A 134 -12.86 12.12 -9.95
N GLU A 135 -13.64 13.19 -9.83
CA GLU A 135 -13.17 14.48 -9.31
C GLU A 135 -12.63 14.34 -7.86
N ALA A 136 -13.36 13.63 -7.00
CA ALA A 136 -12.93 13.36 -5.64
C ALA A 136 -11.61 12.55 -5.60
N ALA A 137 -11.48 11.56 -6.47
CA ALA A 137 -10.27 10.75 -6.58
C ALA A 137 -9.07 11.60 -7.04
N MET A 138 -9.27 12.48 -8.04
CA MET A 138 -8.21 13.38 -8.52
C MET A 138 -7.79 14.40 -7.45
N ALA A 139 -8.74 14.94 -6.70
CA ALA A 139 -8.46 15.86 -5.59
C ALA A 139 -7.70 15.19 -4.43
N GLY A 140 -7.93 13.89 -4.19
CA GLY A 140 -7.28 13.12 -3.14
C GLY A 140 -5.98 12.42 -3.56
N ALA A 141 -5.67 12.40 -4.85
CA ALA A 141 -4.50 11.73 -5.38
C ALA A 141 -3.19 12.42 -4.96
N ARG A 142 -2.15 11.62 -4.78
CA ARG A 142 -0.77 12.09 -4.63
C ARG A 142 0.02 11.78 -5.91
N GLY A 143 0.95 12.67 -6.28
CA GLY A 143 1.73 12.53 -7.50
C GLY A 143 1.02 13.04 -8.75
N SER A 144 1.65 12.87 -9.93
CA SER A 144 1.20 13.45 -11.20
C SER A 144 0.33 12.52 -12.05
N GLY A 145 0.01 11.33 -11.58
CA GLY A 145 -0.72 10.31 -12.34
C GLY A 145 -2.24 10.40 -12.16
N ALA A 146 -2.98 10.74 -13.24
CA ALA A 146 -4.43 10.66 -13.26
C ALA A 146 -4.88 9.21 -13.50
N ARG A 147 -4.80 8.35 -12.45
CA ARG A 147 -5.22 6.95 -12.54
C ARG A 147 -5.94 6.53 -11.27
N VAL A 148 -7.05 5.83 -11.44
CA VAL A 148 -7.83 5.24 -10.35
C VAL A 148 -7.90 3.73 -10.50
N ILE A 149 -8.13 3.05 -9.40
CA ILE A 149 -8.62 1.68 -9.36
C ILE A 149 -10.11 1.71 -9.01
N VAL A 150 -10.92 0.98 -9.76
CA VAL A 150 -12.32 0.71 -9.44
C VAL A 150 -12.44 -0.75 -9.04
N GLU A 151 -13.08 -1.01 -7.92
CA GLU A 151 -13.22 -2.35 -7.33
C GLU A 151 -14.70 -2.65 -7.09
N GLU A 152 -15.09 -3.93 -7.21
CA GLU A 152 -16.39 -4.35 -6.74
C GLU A 152 -16.53 -4.08 -5.23
N PHE A 153 -17.72 -3.70 -4.82
CA PHE A 153 -18.00 -3.47 -3.41
C PHE A 153 -18.25 -4.82 -2.72
N LEU A 154 -17.33 -5.18 -1.82
CA LEU A 154 -17.46 -6.41 -1.04
C LEU A 154 -18.13 -6.11 0.31
N ARG A 155 -19.17 -6.89 0.62
CA ARG A 155 -19.74 -6.94 1.96
C ARG A 155 -19.02 -8.03 2.74
N PHE A 156 -18.12 -7.63 3.62
CA PHE A 156 -17.38 -8.52 4.49
C PHE A 156 -17.95 -8.47 5.92
N GLU A 157 -17.81 -9.57 6.63
CA GLU A 157 -18.25 -9.67 8.03
C GLU A 157 -17.23 -9.01 8.97
N GLN A 158 -15.96 -9.08 8.60
CA GLN A 158 -14.87 -8.58 9.41
C GLN A 158 -13.70 -8.11 8.53
N GLU A 159 -13.05 -7.04 8.96
CA GLU A 159 -11.79 -6.55 8.41
C GLU A 159 -10.68 -6.80 9.42
N ILE A 160 -9.57 -7.35 8.94
CA ILE A 160 -8.39 -7.64 9.76
C ILE A 160 -7.12 -7.15 9.10
N THR A 161 -6.10 -6.93 9.92
CA THR A 161 -4.70 -6.84 9.49
C THR A 161 -3.88 -7.94 10.16
N LEU A 162 -3.09 -8.66 9.37
CA LEU A 162 -2.04 -9.52 9.89
C LEU A 162 -0.72 -8.75 9.88
N LEU A 163 -0.25 -8.36 11.05
CA LEU A 163 1.11 -7.85 11.19
C LEU A 163 2.08 -9.03 11.07
N THR A 164 2.93 -8.97 10.05
CA THR A 164 3.87 -10.02 9.69
C THR A 164 5.30 -9.55 9.84
N VAL A 165 6.16 -10.45 10.32
CA VAL A 165 7.60 -10.23 10.43
C VAL A 165 8.29 -11.14 9.44
N LYS A 166 8.82 -10.56 8.35
CA LYS A 166 9.65 -11.28 7.39
C LYS A 166 11.10 -11.16 7.79
N GLN A 167 11.78 -12.29 7.89
CA GLN A 167 13.19 -12.39 8.22
C GLN A 167 14.02 -12.61 6.94
N TRP A 168 15.30 -12.24 6.97
CA TRP A 168 16.25 -12.56 5.89
C TRP A 168 16.33 -14.06 5.61
N ALA A 169 16.32 -14.85 6.66
CA ALA A 169 16.27 -16.30 6.61
C ALA A 169 15.28 -16.82 7.65
N GLY A 170 14.56 -17.87 7.30
CA GLY A 170 13.58 -18.48 8.19
C GLY A 170 12.13 -18.19 7.78
N ALA A 171 11.22 -18.67 8.62
CA ALA A 171 9.80 -18.54 8.37
C ALA A 171 9.28 -17.10 8.59
N THR A 172 8.27 -16.72 7.85
CA THR A 172 7.47 -15.53 8.16
C THR A 172 6.73 -15.77 9.49
N LEU A 173 6.87 -14.82 10.42
CA LEU A 173 6.17 -14.84 11.70
C LEU A 173 4.90 -13.98 11.61
N PHE A 174 3.87 -14.37 12.34
CA PHE A 174 2.60 -13.65 12.37
C PHE A 174 2.27 -13.24 13.79
N CYS A 175 1.92 -11.97 13.97
CA CYS A 175 1.27 -11.52 15.18
C CYS A 175 -0.21 -12.01 15.20
N PRO A 176 -0.86 -12.02 16.35
CA PRO A 176 -2.30 -12.24 16.41
C PRO A 176 -3.03 -11.25 15.49
N PRO A 177 -4.13 -11.65 14.82
CA PRO A 177 -4.86 -10.77 13.92
C PRO A 177 -5.35 -9.51 14.65
N ILE A 178 -5.31 -8.38 13.96
CA ILE A 178 -5.84 -7.10 14.43
C ILE A 178 -7.15 -6.87 13.70
N GLY A 179 -8.25 -6.76 14.43
CA GLY A 179 -9.54 -6.38 13.87
C GLY A 179 -9.69 -4.87 13.80
N HIS A 180 -10.47 -4.38 12.83
CA HIS A 180 -10.70 -2.96 12.63
C HIS A 180 -12.16 -2.63 12.39
N ILE A 181 -12.54 -1.43 12.80
CA ILE A 181 -13.71 -0.72 12.30
C ILE A 181 -13.22 0.55 11.65
N GLN A 182 -13.60 0.77 10.41
CA GLN A 182 -13.29 1.99 9.67
C GLN A 182 -14.57 2.71 9.29
N GLU A 183 -14.55 4.03 9.36
CA GLU A 183 -15.60 4.89 8.82
C GLU A 183 -14.97 5.88 7.85
N ARG A 184 -15.48 5.92 6.62
CA ARG A 184 -15.00 6.81 5.55
C ARG A 184 -13.49 6.70 5.29
N GLY A 185 -12.91 5.51 5.52
CA GLY A 185 -11.47 5.26 5.34
C GLY A 185 -10.59 5.59 6.55
N ASP A 186 -11.17 6.08 7.64
CA ASP A 186 -10.46 6.36 8.89
C ASP A 186 -10.71 5.26 9.93
N TYR A 187 -9.66 4.78 10.56
CA TYR A 187 -9.75 3.83 11.66
C TYR A 187 -10.45 4.46 12.86
N GLN A 188 -11.55 3.87 13.29
CA GLN A 188 -12.29 4.28 14.48
C GLN A 188 -11.90 3.44 15.69
N CYS A 189 -11.76 2.15 15.50
CA CYS A 189 -11.43 1.20 16.57
C CYS A 189 -10.59 0.06 16.00
N SER A 190 -9.64 -0.40 16.81
CA SER A 190 -8.87 -1.62 16.54
C SER A 190 -8.77 -2.45 17.81
N TRP A 191 -8.77 -3.76 17.68
CA TRP A 191 -8.59 -4.69 18.80
C TRP A 191 -7.70 -5.86 18.40
N GLN A 192 -7.00 -6.42 19.38
CA GLN A 192 -6.12 -7.57 19.19
C GLN A 192 -6.18 -8.48 20.42
N PRO A 193 -6.38 -9.80 20.24
CA PRO A 193 -6.56 -10.49 18.97
C PRO A 193 -7.97 -10.31 18.39
N ALA A 194 -8.10 -10.27 17.06
CA ALA A 194 -9.36 -10.50 16.40
C ALA A 194 -9.69 -12.01 16.40
N HIS A 195 -10.96 -12.34 16.59
CA HIS A 195 -11.39 -13.71 16.56
C HIS A 195 -11.56 -14.19 15.11
N LEU A 196 -10.83 -15.24 14.75
CA LEU A 196 -10.97 -15.98 13.49
C LEU A 196 -11.04 -17.46 13.81
N ASP A 197 -11.79 -18.22 13.04
CA ASP A 197 -11.68 -19.68 13.09
C ASP A 197 -10.35 -20.16 12.48
N TRP A 198 -10.04 -21.44 12.68
CA TRP A 198 -8.78 -22.01 12.22
C TRP A 198 -8.58 -21.92 10.71
N ASP A 199 -9.62 -22.13 9.92
CA ASP A 199 -9.53 -22.12 8.46
C ASP A 199 -9.36 -20.68 7.95
N GLN A 200 -10.08 -19.74 8.53
CA GLN A 200 -9.94 -18.30 8.24
C GLN A 200 -8.51 -17.81 8.56
N LEU A 201 -7.99 -18.15 9.73
CA LEU A 201 -6.64 -17.75 10.14
C LEU A 201 -5.58 -18.38 9.23
N ALA A 202 -5.69 -19.68 8.94
CA ALA A 202 -4.77 -20.38 8.06
C ALA A 202 -4.78 -19.80 6.63
N ALA A 203 -5.95 -19.48 6.09
CA ALA A 203 -6.09 -18.86 4.79
C ALA A 203 -5.46 -17.47 4.76
N ALA A 204 -5.75 -16.62 5.76
CA ALA A 204 -5.18 -15.28 5.88
C ALA A 204 -3.63 -15.32 5.98
N GLN A 205 -3.09 -16.22 6.82
CA GLN A 205 -1.64 -16.40 6.96
C GLN A 205 -0.99 -16.93 5.67
N SER A 206 -1.66 -17.81 4.95
CA SER A 206 -1.18 -18.33 3.65
C SER A 206 -1.08 -17.20 2.62
N MET A 207 -2.13 -16.36 2.51
CA MET A 207 -2.13 -15.21 1.61
C MET A 207 -1.05 -14.20 1.99
N ALA A 208 -0.95 -13.83 3.26
CA ALA A 208 0.04 -12.88 3.75
C ALA A 208 1.47 -13.39 3.52
N ARG A 209 1.71 -14.69 3.72
CA ARG A 209 3.01 -15.32 3.44
C ARG A 209 3.36 -15.24 1.96
N ALA A 210 2.42 -15.59 1.07
CA ALA A 210 2.65 -15.53 -0.38
C ALA A 210 3.08 -14.12 -0.82
N VAL A 211 2.40 -13.09 -0.32
CA VAL A 211 2.76 -11.69 -0.62
C VAL A 211 4.14 -11.36 -0.06
N THR A 212 4.37 -11.57 1.23
CA THR A 212 5.62 -11.14 1.89
C THR A 212 6.84 -11.93 1.40
N ASP A 213 6.68 -13.21 1.02
CA ASP A 213 7.75 -13.99 0.41
C ASP A 213 8.12 -13.44 -0.97
N ASN A 214 7.14 -13.00 -1.77
CA ASN A 214 7.40 -12.38 -3.06
C ASN A 214 8.04 -10.99 -2.93
N LEU A 215 7.67 -10.20 -1.92
CA LEU A 215 8.30 -8.90 -1.66
C LEU A 215 9.81 -9.04 -1.37
N GLY A 216 10.22 -10.16 -0.78
CA GLY A 216 11.61 -10.46 -0.47
C GLY A 216 12.20 -9.61 0.65
N GLY A 217 13.46 -9.89 1.00
CA GLY A 217 14.16 -9.18 2.06
C GLY A 217 13.59 -9.43 3.46
N ALA A 218 13.89 -8.52 4.38
CA ALA A 218 13.32 -8.49 5.72
C ALA A 218 12.43 -7.27 5.90
N GLY A 219 11.46 -7.34 6.82
CA GLY A 219 10.60 -6.21 7.11
C GLY A 219 9.41 -6.56 7.99
N LEU A 220 8.71 -5.51 8.41
CA LEU A 220 7.40 -5.60 9.04
C LEU A 220 6.35 -5.18 8.03
N PHE A 221 5.31 -6.01 7.86
CA PHE A 221 4.25 -5.77 6.90
C PHE A 221 2.88 -5.93 7.57
N GLY A 222 1.98 -4.98 7.36
CA GLY A 222 0.57 -5.14 7.61
C GLY A 222 -0.10 -5.66 6.33
N VAL A 223 -0.64 -6.85 6.36
CA VAL A 223 -1.31 -7.50 5.23
C VAL A 223 -2.78 -7.70 5.56
#